data_918d02251c44583ea44cd2e955c10885
#
_entry.id   918d02251c44583ea44cd2e955c10885
#
_cell.length_a   1.000
_cell.length_b   1.000
_cell.length_c   1.000
_cell.angle_alpha   90.00
_cell.angle_beta   90.00
_cell.angle_gamma   90.00
#
_symmetry.space_group_name_H-M   'P 1'
#
loop_
_entity.id
_entity.type
_entity.pdbx_description
1 polymer ?
#
loop_
_entity_poly.entity_id
_entity_poly.type
_entity_poly.pdbx_seq_one_letter_code
_entity_poly.pdbx_strand_id
1 'polypeptide(L)'
;KTGVAHVTRTGAEGESVGFLGPNGSGKTTAIRIMCGLLTPDEGEGTVLGFDIRTDSLRIKREVGYMTQKFSFYEDLTIGENLEFVARLYRLKPVEQHVARTLEELGLTTRRNQLAGTLSGGWKQRLALAACIMHKPKLLLLDEPTAGVDPKARREFWDEIHRLASGGLTVLVSTHYMDEAERCHRISYISYGKMLATGTVDEVVKN
;
A
#
# COMPACT_ATOMS: atom_id res chain seq x y z
N LYS A 1 20.37 11.31 -12.25
CA LYS A 1 19.66 11.85 -11.07
C LYS A 1 19.56 10.74 -10.06
N THR A 2 20.15 10.90 -8.87
CA THR A 2 20.05 9.96 -7.76
C THR A 2 18.59 9.98 -7.29
N GLY A 3 17.85 8.91 -7.56
CA GLY A 3 16.42 8.86 -7.26
C GLY A 3 16.13 8.63 -5.78
N VAL A 4 16.86 7.72 -5.15
CA VAL A 4 16.74 7.37 -3.73
C VAL A 4 18.09 6.82 -3.26
N ALA A 5 18.63 7.32 -2.15
CA ALA A 5 19.89 6.85 -1.56
C ALA A 5 19.66 6.43 -0.10
N HIS A 6 20.22 5.27 0.28
CA HIS A 6 20.30 4.79 1.66
C HIS A 6 18.95 4.69 2.40
N VAL A 7 17.97 3.99 1.82
CA VAL A 7 16.75 3.61 2.52
C VAL A 7 16.97 2.26 3.19
N THR A 8 17.48 2.27 4.43
CA THR A 8 17.60 1.05 5.22
C THR A 8 16.48 1.00 6.23
N ARG A 9 15.72 -0.11 6.26
CA ARG A 9 14.69 -0.30 7.25
C ARG A 9 14.46 -1.75 7.63
N THR A 10 14.36 -1.97 8.94
CA THR A 10 13.76 -3.14 9.59
C THR A 10 12.44 -2.69 10.22
N GLY A 11 11.31 -3.30 9.83
CA GLY A 11 10.02 -3.14 10.49
C GLY A 11 9.65 -4.43 11.20
N ALA A 12 9.03 -4.33 12.38
CA ALA A 12 8.43 -5.49 13.02
C ALA A 12 7.14 -5.91 12.30
N GLU A 13 6.78 -7.19 12.41
CA GLU A 13 5.49 -7.68 11.90
C GLU A 13 4.35 -6.93 12.59
N GLY A 14 3.32 -6.54 11.83
CA GLY A 14 2.18 -5.82 12.37
C GLY A 14 2.40 -4.33 12.62
N GLU A 15 3.52 -3.74 12.20
CA GLU A 15 3.74 -2.30 12.28
C GLU A 15 3.23 -1.56 11.04
N SER A 16 2.66 -0.37 11.28
CA SER A 16 2.42 0.62 10.22
C SER A 16 3.50 1.69 10.24
N VAL A 17 4.00 2.04 9.05
CA VAL A 17 5.07 3.00 8.84
C VAL A 17 4.66 4.07 7.88
N GLY A 18 4.73 5.30 8.32
CA GLY A 18 4.59 6.49 7.50
C GLY A 18 5.89 6.81 6.77
N PHE A 19 5.86 6.78 5.44
CA PHE A 19 6.95 7.23 4.59
C PHE A 19 6.66 8.67 4.16
N LEU A 20 7.07 9.61 4.98
CA LEU A 20 6.74 11.03 4.89
C LEU A 20 7.76 11.79 4.04
N GLY A 21 7.29 12.74 3.26
CA GLY A 21 8.17 13.65 2.52
C GLY A 21 7.43 14.44 1.45
N PRO A 22 8.03 15.54 0.96
CA PRO A 22 7.43 16.37 -0.08
C PRO A 22 7.27 15.63 -1.42
N ASN A 23 6.47 16.20 -2.31
CA ASN A 23 6.35 15.68 -3.66
C ASN A 23 7.70 15.72 -4.38
N GLY A 24 8.03 14.66 -5.14
CA GLY A 24 9.31 14.54 -5.82
C GLY A 24 10.50 14.11 -4.93
N SER A 25 10.28 13.81 -3.65
CA SER A 25 11.34 13.36 -2.72
C SER A 25 11.84 11.93 -2.98
N GLY A 26 11.19 11.16 -3.86
CA GLY A 26 11.56 9.79 -4.20
C GLY A 26 10.69 8.69 -3.56
N LYS A 27 9.64 9.03 -2.79
CA LYS A 27 8.75 8.05 -2.12
C LYS A 27 8.20 6.99 -3.09
N THR A 28 7.53 7.42 -4.15
CA THR A 28 6.96 6.52 -5.16
C THR A 28 8.02 5.65 -5.83
N THR A 29 9.21 6.19 -6.10
CA THR A 29 10.33 5.43 -6.68
C THR A 29 10.78 4.34 -5.72
N ALA A 30 10.98 4.66 -4.44
CA ALA A 30 11.34 3.70 -3.41
C ALA A 30 10.28 2.60 -3.25
N ILE A 31 9.00 2.96 -3.18
CA ILE A 31 7.90 1.99 -3.11
C ILE A 31 7.90 1.07 -4.33
N ARG A 32 8.06 1.59 -5.53
CA ARG A 32 8.09 0.76 -6.76
C ARG A 32 9.28 -0.20 -6.81
N ILE A 33 10.43 0.19 -6.25
CA ILE A 33 11.57 -0.73 -6.07
C ILE A 33 11.20 -1.82 -5.07
N MET A 34 10.64 -1.45 -3.92
CA MET A 34 10.21 -2.39 -2.88
C MET A 34 9.09 -3.35 -3.35
N CYS A 35 8.27 -2.95 -4.33
CA CYS A 35 7.27 -3.82 -4.97
C CYS A 35 7.85 -4.73 -6.06
N GLY A 36 9.15 -4.59 -6.41
CA GLY A 36 9.74 -5.27 -7.55
C GLY A 36 9.27 -4.75 -8.91
N LEU A 37 8.69 -3.53 -8.97
CA LEU A 37 8.22 -2.90 -10.22
C LEU A 37 9.30 -2.11 -10.93
N LEU A 38 10.31 -1.67 -10.17
CA LEU A 38 11.50 -1.00 -10.70
C LEU A 38 12.75 -1.72 -10.19
N THR A 39 13.72 -1.92 -11.07
CA THR A 39 15.06 -2.38 -10.68
C THR A 39 15.92 -1.14 -10.46
N PRO A 40 16.60 -0.98 -9.32
CA PRO A 40 17.50 0.15 -9.11
C PRO A 40 18.72 0.04 -10.03
N ASP A 41 19.20 1.19 -10.52
CA ASP A 41 20.42 1.26 -11.33
C ASP A 41 21.64 0.81 -10.52
N GLU A 42 21.71 1.25 -9.25
CA GLU A 42 22.78 0.95 -8.30
C GLU A 42 22.18 0.69 -6.91
N GLY A 43 22.98 0.11 -6.03
CA GLY A 43 22.60 -0.18 -4.66
C GLY A 43 22.13 -1.62 -4.45
N GLU A 44 22.01 -1.99 -3.18
CA GLU A 44 21.63 -3.31 -2.70
C GLU A 44 20.49 -3.17 -1.70
N GLY A 45 19.71 -4.21 -1.55
CA GLY A 45 18.64 -4.25 -0.56
C GLY A 45 17.79 -5.49 -0.66
N THR A 46 17.03 -5.73 0.40
CA THR A 46 16.09 -6.85 0.44
C THR A 46 14.72 -6.37 0.90
N VAL A 47 13.69 -7.03 0.40
CA VAL A 47 12.29 -6.89 0.84
C VAL A 47 11.80 -8.27 1.22
N LEU A 48 11.37 -8.46 2.46
CA LEU A 48 10.96 -9.77 2.99
C LEU A 48 12.04 -10.85 2.80
N GLY A 49 13.33 -10.46 2.83
CA GLY A 49 14.45 -11.37 2.59
C GLY A 49 14.79 -11.65 1.13
N PHE A 50 14.01 -11.10 0.18
CA PHE A 50 14.24 -11.24 -1.25
C PHE A 50 15.05 -10.06 -1.79
N ASP A 51 16.04 -10.33 -2.63
CA ASP A 51 16.88 -9.30 -3.28
C ASP A 51 16.06 -8.47 -4.27
N ILE A 52 16.16 -7.11 -4.16
CA ILE A 52 15.37 -6.18 -4.99
C ILE A 52 15.76 -6.17 -6.46
N ARG A 53 16.93 -6.70 -6.83
CA ARG A 53 17.45 -6.74 -8.20
C ARG A 53 17.12 -8.05 -8.91
N THR A 54 17.18 -9.16 -8.19
CA THR A 54 17.07 -10.50 -8.78
C THR A 54 15.75 -11.20 -8.50
N ASP A 55 15.08 -10.90 -7.38
CA ASP A 55 13.90 -11.64 -6.92
C ASP A 55 12.56 -10.90 -7.14
N SER A 56 12.48 -10.00 -8.13
CA SER A 56 11.29 -9.16 -8.34
C SER A 56 9.96 -9.95 -8.44
N LEU A 57 9.97 -11.13 -9.04
CA LEU A 57 8.79 -11.99 -9.15
C LEU A 57 8.36 -12.59 -7.80
N ARG A 58 9.30 -12.88 -6.92
CA ARG A 58 9.03 -13.36 -5.56
C ARG A 58 8.43 -12.25 -4.72
N ILE A 59 9.05 -11.06 -4.77
CA ILE A 59 8.57 -9.86 -4.08
C ILE A 59 7.11 -9.58 -4.49
N LYS A 60 6.78 -9.55 -5.78
CA LYS A 60 5.42 -9.29 -6.28
C LYS A 60 4.35 -10.25 -5.76
N ARG A 61 4.72 -11.45 -5.39
CA ARG A 61 3.78 -12.45 -4.84
C ARG A 61 3.49 -12.25 -3.36
N GLU A 62 4.43 -11.66 -2.63
CA GLU A 62 4.37 -11.48 -1.17
C GLU A 62 3.96 -10.06 -0.77
N VAL A 63 3.91 -9.12 -1.72
CA VAL A 63 3.63 -7.70 -1.48
C VAL A 63 2.30 -7.32 -2.12
N GLY A 64 1.45 -6.60 -1.36
CA GLY A 64 0.32 -5.85 -1.90
C GLY A 64 0.75 -4.42 -2.23
N TYR A 65 0.38 -3.91 -3.38
CA TYR A 65 0.71 -2.55 -3.79
C TYR A 65 -0.51 -1.79 -4.27
N MET A 66 -0.78 -0.66 -3.63
CA MET A 66 -1.84 0.27 -4.00
C MET A 66 -1.22 1.55 -4.56
N THR A 67 -1.57 1.86 -5.80
CA THR A 67 -1.12 3.07 -6.49
C THR A 67 -1.93 4.30 -6.08
N GLN A 68 -1.36 5.49 -6.19
CA GLN A 68 -2.05 6.76 -5.93
C GLN A 68 -3.32 6.93 -6.80
N LYS A 69 -3.25 6.53 -8.06
CA LYS A 69 -4.38 6.63 -8.99
C LYS A 69 -5.18 5.34 -9.00
N PHE A 70 -6.52 5.46 -8.99
CA PHE A 70 -7.41 4.34 -9.21
C PHE A 70 -7.11 3.70 -10.58
N SER A 71 -6.80 2.42 -10.60
CA SER A 71 -6.30 1.70 -11.79
C SER A 71 -7.16 0.48 -12.17
N PHE A 72 -8.37 0.39 -11.64
CA PHE A 72 -9.30 -0.69 -11.96
C PHE A 72 -10.18 -0.35 -13.16
N TYR A 73 -10.77 -1.37 -13.76
CA TYR A 73 -11.67 -1.23 -14.91
C TYR A 73 -12.99 -0.60 -14.45
N GLU A 74 -13.26 0.62 -14.89
CA GLU A 74 -14.42 1.40 -14.47
C GLU A 74 -15.74 0.88 -15.05
N ASP A 75 -15.69 0.18 -16.16
CA ASP A 75 -16.79 -0.49 -16.86
C ASP A 75 -17.10 -1.91 -16.33
N LEU A 76 -16.27 -2.42 -15.41
CA LEU A 76 -16.53 -3.65 -14.68
C LEU A 76 -17.11 -3.37 -13.30
N THR A 77 -17.87 -4.33 -12.79
CA THR A 77 -18.38 -4.31 -11.41
C THR A 77 -17.25 -4.52 -10.40
N ILE A 78 -17.51 -4.23 -9.13
CA ILE A 78 -16.60 -4.55 -8.03
C ILE A 78 -16.24 -6.03 -8.03
N GLY A 79 -17.24 -6.91 -8.17
CA GLY A 79 -17.03 -8.36 -8.21
C GLY A 79 -16.12 -8.79 -9.37
N GLU A 80 -16.39 -8.30 -10.58
CA GLU A 80 -15.59 -8.64 -11.78
C GLU A 80 -14.15 -8.13 -11.67
N ASN A 81 -13.91 -6.94 -11.14
CA ASN A 81 -12.56 -6.45 -10.86
C ASN A 81 -11.82 -7.36 -9.88
N LEU A 82 -12.47 -7.79 -8.80
CA LEU A 82 -11.87 -8.71 -7.83
C LEU A 82 -11.66 -10.11 -8.41
N GLU A 83 -12.56 -10.61 -9.25
CA GLU A 83 -12.35 -11.86 -9.98
C GLU A 83 -11.14 -11.81 -10.91
N PHE A 84 -10.98 -10.70 -11.63
CA PHE A 84 -9.80 -10.47 -12.46
C PHE A 84 -8.51 -10.56 -11.62
N VAL A 85 -8.46 -9.88 -10.47
CA VAL A 85 -7.30 -9.91 -9.56
C VAL A 85 -7.06 -11.32 -9.01
N ALA A 86 -8.11 -12.02 -8.58
CA ALA A 86 -7.99 -13.40 -8.10
C ALA A 86 -7.38 -14.33 -9.14
N ARG A 87 -7.81 -14.19 -10.41
CA ARG A 87 -7.25 -14.96 -11.54
C ARG A 87 -5.79 -14.59 -11.82
N LEU A 88 -5.44 -13.29 -11.75
CA LEU A 88 -4.07 -12.81 -11.93
C LEU A 88 -3.11 -13.43 -10.91
N TYR A 89 -3.52 -13.51 -9.65
CA TYR A 89 -2.77 -14.16 -8.58
C TYR A 89 -2.95 -15.71 -8.53
N ARG A 90 -3.71 -16.28 -9.47
CA ARG A 90 -4.01 -17.72 -9.55
C ARG A 90 -4.65 -18.30 -8.29
N LEU A 91 -5.45 -17.49 -7.61
CA LEU A 91 -6.17 -17.90 -6.40
C LEU A 91 -7.31 -18.87 -6.79
N LYS A 92 -7.46 -19.95 -6.03
CA LYS A 92 -8.50 -20.97 -6.27
C LYS A 92 -9.09 -21.44 -4.93
N PRO A 93 -10.42 -21.62 -4.86
CA PRO A 93 -11.46 -21.24 -5.83
C PRO A 93 -11.65 -19.72 -5.89
N VAL A 94 -11.73 -19.17 -7.10
CA VAL A 94 -11.84 -17.70 -7.32
C VAL A 94 -13.01 -17.09 -6.54
N GLU A 95 -14.19 -17.68 -6.66
CA GLU A 95 -15.43 -17.19 -6.05
C GLU A 95 -15.33 -17.07 -4.52
N GLN A 96 -14.70 -18.03 -3.85
CA GLN A 96 -14.53 -17.97 -2.39
C GLN A 96 -13.60 -16.86 -1.96
N HIS A 97 -12.52 -16.61 -2.71
CA HIS A 97 -11.62 -15.49 -2.44
C HIS A 97 -12.32 -14.15 -2.62
N VAL A 98 -13.10 -14.00 -3.71
CA VAL A 98 -13.88 -12.80 -3.97
C VAL A 98 -14.91 -12.57 -2.87
N ALA A 99 -15.73 -13.58 -2.53
CA ALA A 99 -16.77 -13.46 -1.51
C ALA A 99 -16.18 -13.06 -0.15
N ARG A 100 -15.11 -13.73 0.27
CA ARG A 100 -14.41 -13.39 1.53
C ARG A 100 -13.89 -11.95 1.52
N THR A 101 -13.23 -11.53 0.45
CA THR A 101 -12.66 -10.18 0.36
C THR A 101 -13.76 -9.10 0.37
N LEU A 102 -14.88 -9.35 -0.31
CA LEU A 102 -16.05 -8.48 -0.29
C LEU A 102 -16.61 -8.33 1.13
N GLU A 103 -16.70 -9.44 1.88
CA GLU A 103 -17.16 -9.44 3.27
C GLU A 103 -16.20 -8.69 4.19
N GLU A 104 -14.90 -9.02 4.15
CA GLU A 104 -13.87 -8.42 4.98
C GLU A 104 -13.82 -6.89 4.86
N LEU A 105 -14.09 -6.34 3.67
CA LEU A 105 -14.03 -4.89 3.40
C LEU A 105 -15.42 -4.22 3.27
N GLY A 106 -16.50 -4.94 3.62
CA GLY A 106 -17.86 -4.39 3.60
C GLY A 106 -18.36 -4.01 2.20
N LEU A 107 -17.94 -4.73 1.18
CA LEU A 107 -18.28 -4.50 -0.23
C LEU A 107 -19.38 -5.44 -0.76
N THR A 108 -19.86 -6.37 0.05
CA THR A 108 -20.78 -7.45 -0.37
C THR A 108 -22.05 -6.90 -1.02
N THR A 109 -22.69 -5.89 -0.44
CA THR A 109 -23.92 -5.28 -0.97
C THR A 109 -23.70 -4.48 -2.26
N ARG A 110 -22.45 -4.18 -2.58
CA ARG A 110 -22.06 -3.40 -3.76
C ARG A 110 -21.38 -4.25 -4.83
N ARG A 111 -21.35 -5.56 -4.68
CA ARG A 111 -20.66 -6.48 -5.60
C ARG A 111 -20.93 -6.20 -7.08
N ASN A 112 -22.21 -5.92 -7.41
CA ASN A 112 -22.68 -5.70 -8.78
C ASN A 112 -22.64 -4.22 -9.21
N GLN A 113 -22.14 -3.31 -8.38
CA GLN A 113 -21.99 -1.91 -8.72
C GLN A 113 -20.78 -1.70 -9.62
N LEU A 114 -20.94 -0.92 -10.71
CA LEU A 114 -19.83 -0.55 -11.59
C LEU A 114 -18.77 0.28 -10.83
N ALA A 115 -17.49 -0.07 -11.00
CA ALA A 115 -16.40 0.59 -10.31
C ALA A 115 -16.29 2.09 -10.66
N GLY A 116 -16.64 2.47 -11.89
CA GLY A 116 -16.65 3.87 -12.31
C GLY A 116 -17.65 4.76 -11.56
N THR A 117 -18.74 4.18 -11.04
CA THR A 117 -19.79 4.91 -10.30
C THR A 117 -19.50 5.08 -8.81
N LEU A 118 -18.38 4.54 -8.32
CA LEU A 118 -18.00 4.63 -6.93
C LEU A 118 -17.50 6.03 -6.57
N SER A 119 -17.82 6.49 -5.34
CA SER A 119 -17.15 7.64 -4.75
C SER A 119 -15.67 7.35 -4.49
N GLY A 120 -14.86 8.39 -4.27
CA GLY A 120 -13.43 8.25 -4.00
C GLY A 120 -13.11 7.27 -2.87
N GLY A 121 -13.81 7.35 -1.75
CA GLY A 121 -13.63 6.43 -0.61
C GLY A 121 -13.95 4.97 -0.95
N TRP A 122 -14.99 4.72 -1.75
CA TRP A 122 -15.32 3.36 -2.19
C TRP A 122 -14.33 2.83 -3.24
N LYS A 123 -13.81 3.70 -4.12
CA LYS A 123 -12.70 3.35 -5.02
C LYS A 123 -11.46 2.93 -4.24
N GLN A 124 -11.11 3.65 -3.17
CA GLN A 124 -9.98 3.30 -2.29
C GLN A 124 -10.20 1.97 -1.58
N ARG A 125 -11.43 1.72 -1.10
CA ARG A 125 -11.78 0.46 -0.44
C ARG A 125 -11.70 -0.73 -1.40
N LEU A 126 -12.13 -0.57 -2.66
CA LEU A 126 -11.94 -1.58 -3.70
C LEU A 126 -10.46 -1.82 -4.01
N ALA A 127 -9.68 -0.75 -4.12
CA ALA A 127 -8.24 -0.86 -4.38
C ALA A 127 -7.52 -1.61 -3.24
N LEU A 128 -7.85 -1.30 -1.98
CA LEU A 128 -7.33 -2.01 -0.82
C LEU A 128 -7.72 -3.49 -0.83
N ALA A 129 -9.00 -3.80 -1.12
CA ALA A 129 -9.52 -5.16 -1.23
C ALA A 129 -8.70 -6.02 -2.22
N ALA A 130 -8.43 -5.47 -3.39
CA ALA A 130 -7.62 -6.12 -4.40
C ALA A 130 -6.16 -6.35 -3.95
N CYS A 131 -5.58 -5.39 -3.21
CA CYS A 131 -4.20 -5.48 -2.74
C CYS A 131 -4.00 -6.54 -1.64
N ILE A 132 -5.02 -6.85 -0.84
CA ILE A 132 -4.91 -7.81 0.28
C ILE A 132 -5.45 -9.20 -0.04
N MET A 133 -6.15 -9.37 -1.16
CA MET A 133 -6.83 -10.62 -1.52
C MET A 133 -5.92 -11.85 -1.54
N HIS A 134 -4.67 -11.70 -2.00
CA HIS A 134 -3.68 -12.77 -2.06
C HIS A 134 -2.93 -12.99 -0.75
N LYS A 135 -3.34 -12.30 0.34
CA LYS A 135 -2.75 -12.36 1.68
C LYS A 135 -1.26 -11.99 1.69
N PRO A 136 -0.91 -10.78 1.29
CA PRO A 136 0.48 -10.34 1.28
C PRO A 136 1.05 -10.28 2.70
N LYS A 137 2.39 -10.34 2.82
CA LYS A 137 3.11 -10.11 4.08
C LYS A 137 3.44 -8.64 4.32
N LEU A 138 3.49 -7.86 3.25
CA LEU A 138 3.76 -6.42 3.27
C LEU A 138 2.78 -5.71 2.35
N LEU A 139 2.17 -4.65 2.85
CA LEU A 139 1.29 -3.78 2.09
C LEU A 139 1.97 -2.42 1.88
N LEU A 140 2.12 -2.01 0.64
CA LEU A 140 2.71 -0.74 0.24
C LEU A 140 1.64 0.14 -0.37
N LEU A 141 1.38 1.29 0.25
CA LEU A 141 0.33 2.23 -0.14
C LEU A 141 0.96 3.55 -0.56
N ASP A 142 0.77 3.95 -1.82
CA ASP A 142 1.34 5.17 -2.37
C ASP A 142 0.29 6.28 -2.39
N GLU A 143 0.35 7.19 -1.41
CA GLU A 143 -0.58 8.30 -1.18
C GLU A 143 -2.07 7.86 -1.26
N PRO A 144 -2.47 6.85 -0.49
CA PRO A 144 -3.74 6.15 -0.70
C PRO A 144 -4.99 7.00 -0.47
N THR A 145 -4.88 8.10 0.25
CA THR A 145 -6.00 8.98 0.62
C THR A 145 -5.96 10.34 -0.06
N ALA A 146 -5.10 10.50 -1.08
CA ALA A 146 -5.03 11.73 -1.84
C ALA A 146 -6.37 12.03 -2.55
N GLY A 147 -6.94 13.21 -2.29
CA GLY A 147 -8.22 13.62 -2.88
C GLY A 147 -9.46 12.92 -2.29
N VAL A 148 -9.33 12.19 -1.20
CA VAL A 148 -10.44 11.54 -0.49
C VAL A 148 -10.99 12.47 0.58
N ASP A 149 -12.31 12.48 0.74
CA ASP A 149 -12.98 13.29 1.76
C ASP A 149 -12.56 12.89 3.18
N PRO A 150 -12.65 13.81 4.18
CA PRO A 150 -12.13 13.57 5.53
C PRO A 150 -12.78 12.39 6.26
N LYS A 151 -14.04 12.07 5.97
CA LYS A 151 -14.75 10.94 6.60
C LYS A 151 -14.22 9.62 6.05
N ALA A 152 -14.20 9.49 4.72
CA ALA A 152 -13.70 8.29 4.06
C ALA A 152 -12.20 8.06 4.35
N ARG A 153 -11.43 9.15 4.50
CA ARG A 153 -10.02 9.08 4.93
C ARG A 153 -9.88 8.44 6.32
N ARG A 154 -10.69 8.86 7.30
CA ARG A 154 -10.67 8.25 8.65
C ARG A 154 -11.02 6.79 8.60
N GLU A 155 -12.10 6.42 7.90
CA GLU A 155 -12.53 5.03 7.75
C GLU A 155 -11.45 4.16 7.08
N PHE A 156 -10.72 4.70 6.10
CA PHE A 156 -9.61 4.02 5.45
C PHE A 156 -8.45 3.77 6.43
N TRP A 157 -8.09 4.76 7.26
CA TRP A 157 -7.05 4.60 8.26
C TRP A 157 -7.44 3.61 9.38
N ASP A 158 -8.70 3.59 9.79
CA ASP A 158 -9.20 2.59 10.75
C ASP A 158 -9.04 1.17 10.19
N GLU A 159 -9.27 0.99 8.88
CA GLU A 159 -9.06 -0.27 8.20
C GLU A 159 -7.57 -0.67 8.13
N ILE A 160 -6.68 0.29 7.86
CA ILE A 160 -5.22 0.05 7.89
C ILE A 160 -4.76 -0.39 9.28
N HIS A 161 -5.26 0.25 10.35
CA HIS A 161 -4.94 -0.15 11.72
C HIS A 161 -5.46 -1.55 12.05
N ARG A 162 -6.66 -1.90 11.60
CA ARG A 162 -7.22 -3.25 11.76
C ARG A 162 -6.34 -4.30 11.07
N LEU A 163 -5.89 -4.04 9.85
CA LEU A 163 -5.01 -4.94 9.10
C LEU A 163 -3.65 -5.10 9.77
N ALA A 164 -3.06 -3.99 10.25
CA ALA A 164 -1.78 -4.01 10.97
C ALA A 164 -1.89 -4.79 12.28
N SER A 165 -2.97 -4.58 13.05
CA SER A 165 -3.24 -5.34 14.28
C SER A 165 -3.45 -6.84 14.02
N GLY A 166 -3.86 -7.20 12.80
CA GLY A 166 -3.94 -8.59 12.34
C GLY A 166 -2.59 -9.19 11.89
N GLY A 167 -1.47 -8.47 12.06
CA GLY A 167 -0.12 -8.92 11.74
C GLY A 167 0.42 -8.48 10.38
N LEU A 168 -0.37 -7.75 9.57
CA LEU A 168 0.09 -7.24 8.27
C LEU A 168 1.00 -6.04 8.47
N THR A 169 2.22 -6.10 7.97
CA THR A 169 3.11 -4.93 7.94
C THR A 169 2.66 -3.98 6.85
N VAL A 170 2.50 -2.69 7.18
CA VAL A 170 2.02 -1.68 6.24
C VAL A 170 2.99 -0.51 6.13
N LEU A 171 3.33 -0.11 4.92
CA LEU A 171 4.06 1.11 4.64
C LEU A 171 3.19 2.05 3.80
N VAL A 172 2.97 3.25 4.31
CA VAL A 172 2.13 4.27 3.67
C VAL A 172 2.96 5.47 3.30
N SER A 173 3.09 5.79 2.01
CA SER A 173 3.65 7.08 1.63
C SER A 173 2.60 8.17 1.77
N THR A 174 3.02 9.30 2.29
CA THR A 174 2.17 10.48 2.41
C THR A 174 3.02 11.76 2.42
N HIS A 175 2.42 12.87 2.09
CA HIS A 175 2.99 14.20 2.29
C HIS A 175 2.24 14.97 3.40
N TYR A 176 1.26 14.32 4.04
CA TYR A 176 0.49 14.88 5.14
C TYR A 176 1.02 14.39 6.48
N MET A 177 1.34 15.32 7.39
CA MET A 177 1.85 14.99 8.72
C MET A 177 0.79 14.28 9.58
N ASP A 178 -0.46 14.73 9.52
CA ASP A 178 -1.58 14.14 10.24
C ASP A 178 -1.87 12.68 9.87
N GLU A 179 -1.48 12.26 8.68
CA GLU A 179 -1.52 10.86 8.28
C GLU A 179 -0.32 10.07 8.80
N ALA A 180 0.88 10.65 8.72
CA ALA A 180 2.08 10.02 9.23
C ALA A 180 2.00 9.80 10.77
N GLU A 181 1.39 10.72 11.50
CA GLU A 181 1.15 10.63 12.95
C GLU A 181 0.25 9.45 13.36
N ARG A 182 -0.53 8.91 12.42
CA ARG A 182 -1.33 7.70 12.64
C ARG A 182 -0.54 6.41 12.57
N CYS A 183 0.69 6.45 12.08
CA CYS A 183 1.57 5.30 11.97
C CYS A 183 2.32 5.04 13.28
N HIS A 184 2.73 3.80 13.52
CA HIS A 184 3.58 3.45 14.66
C HIS A 184 4.97 4.09 14.56
N ARG A 185 5.47 4.24 13.35
CA ARG A 185 6.77 4.85 13.06
C ARG A 185 6.70 5.72 11.81
N ILE A 186 7.62 6.68 11.73
CA ILE A 186 7.78 7.56 10.58
C ILE A 186 9.20 7.44 10.03
N SER A 187 9.31 7.49 8.72
CA SER A 187 10.56 7.63 7.99
C SER A 187 10.42 8.86 7.09
N TYR A 188 11.19 9.91 7.37
CA TYR A 188 11.14 11.16 6.64
C TYR A 188 12.19 11.18 5.53
N ILE A 189 11.74 11.37 4.28
CA ILE A 189 12.60 11.44 3.10
C ILE A 189 12.51 12.80 2.43
N SER A 190 13.65 13.35 2.06
CA SER A 190 13.74 14.57 1.24
C SER A 190 14.89 14.47 0.26
N TYR A 191 14.67 14.91 -0.98
CA TYR A 191 15.65 14.85 -2.08
C TYR A 191 16.33 13.47 -2.24
N GLY A 192 15.55 12.40 -2.07
CA GLY A 192 16.05 11.03 -2.19
C GLY A 192 16.89 10.53 -1.02
N LYS A 193 17.01 11.29 0.07
CA LYS A 193 17.77 10.92 1.27
C LYS A 193 16.83 10.72 2.46
N MET A 194 17.05 9.66 3.23
CA MET A 194 16.40 9.46 4.52
C MET A 194 17.01 10.45 5.53
N LEU A 195 16.18 11.34 6.07
CA LEU A 195 16.64 12.37 7.02
C LEU A 195 16.40 11.97 8.48
N ALA A 196 15.28 11.29 8.75
CA ALA A 196 14.93 10.84 10.08
C ALA A 196 14.11 9.54 10.01
N THR A 197 14.24 8.72 11.04
CA THR A 197 13.43 7.52 11.25
C THR A 197 13.23 7.31 12.74
N GLY A 198 12.01 7.05 13.17
CA GLY A 198 11.69 6.84 14.57
C GLY A 198 10.20 6.75 14.83
N THR A 199 9.81 6.81 16.09
CA THR A 199 8.43 7.08 16.48
C THR A 199 8.05 8.52 16.09
N VAL A 200 6.76 8.84 16.11
CA VAL A 200 6.27 10.21 15.85
C VAL A 200 6.98 11.23 16.75
N ASP A 201 7.04 10.94 18.05
CA ASP A 201 7.68 11.80 19.05
C ASP A 201 9.17 12.03 18.81
N GLU A 202 9.89 11.01 18.35
CA GLU A 202 11.32 11.11 18.06
C GLU A 202 11.60 11.93 16.80
N VAL A 203 10.75 11.84 15.79
CA VAL A 203 10.93 12.55 14.52
C VAL A 203 10.49 14.01 14.60
N VAL A 204 9.47 14.33 15.40
CA VAL A 204 8.94 15.71 15.56
C VAL A 204 9.82 16.56 16.50
N LYS A 205 10.55 15.94 17.43
CA LYS A 205 11.42 16.65 18.39
C LYS A 205 12.82 16.99 17.87
N ASN A 206 13.19 16.43 16.71
CA ASN A 206 14.45 16.70 16.02
C ASN A 206 14.24 17.60 14.80
#